data_82511f5f137beac7fa5e42ea2300be89
#
_entry.id   82511f5f137beac7fa5e42ea2300be89
#
_cell.length_a   1.000
_cell.length_b   1.000
_cell.length_c   1.000
_cell.angle_alpha   90.00
_cell.angle_beta   90.00
_cell.angle_gamma   90.00
#
_symmetry.space_group_name_H-M   'P 1'
#
loop_
_entity.id
_entity.type
_entity.pdbx_description
1 polymer ?
#
loop_
_entity_poly.entity_id
_entity_poly.type
_entity_poly.pdbx_seq_one_letter_code
_entity_poly.pdbx_strand_id
1 'polypeptide(L)'
;MIRTALAADLDAIAALHTRARATYYRGRVPEEAYAGDAELARTREGWSRAVARAADDGGVLCAEQDGALTGVAAFRTAAGETTLTQLHVDPDHWRRGTGAALHAACLDAWRRAGVRRVRLEVYAHNLRAQAFYAAQGWRADLAGTRSGSHLTLWLSVAPESGE
;
A
#
# COMPACT_ATOMS: atom_id res chain seq x y z
N MET A 1 16.04 2.33 3.67
CA MET A 1 15.64 2.11 5.09
C MET A 1 14.12 2.18 5.20
N ILE A 2 13.54 1.25 5.91
CA ILE A 2 12.09 1.25 6.19
C ILE A 2 11.88 1.78 7.62
N ARG A 3 10.97 2.71 7.76
CA ARG A 3 10.60 3.30 9.06
C ARG A 3 9.13 3.65 9.13
N THR A 4 8.63 3.86 10.34
CA THR A 4 7.28 4.35 10.57
C THR A 4 7.13 5.79 10.04
N ALA A 5 6.00 6.08 9.42
CA ALA A 5 5.68 7.42 8.92
C ALA A 5 5.44 8.40 10.08
N LEU A 6 5.84 9.64 9.87
CA LEU A 6 5.62 10.76 10.77
C LEU A 6 4.70 11.78 10.12
N ALA A 7 4.08 12.65 10.92
CA ALA A 7 3.26 13.74 10.39
C ALA A 7 4.02 14.65 9.41
N ALA A 8 5.32 14.83 9.61
CA ALA A 8 6.18 15.61 8.72
C ALA A 8 6.34 14.97 7.32
N ASP A 9 6.00 13.69 7.15
CA ASP A 9 6.09 12.97 5.88
C ASP A 9 4.87 13.17 4.97
N LEU A 10 3.78 13.73 5.47
CA LEU A 10 2.47 13.73 4.78
C LEU A 10 2.51 14.36 3.39
N ASP A 11 3.21 15.48 3.22
CA ASP A 11 3.32 16.14 1.91
C ASP A 11 4.08 15.25 0.90
N ALA A 12 5.19 14.67 1.33
CA ALA A 12 5.98 13.76 0.51
C ALA A 12 5.21 12.48 0.16
N ILE A 13 4.49 11.91 1.12
CA ILE A 13 3.65 10.72 0.91
C ILE A 13 2.55 11.02 -0.12
N ALA A 14 1.83 12.12 0.04
CA ALA A 14 0.76 12.49 -0.89
C ALA A 14 1.27 12.72 -2.31
N ALA A 15 2.40 13.39 -2.46
CA ALA A 15 3.05 13.62 -3.75
C ALA A 15 3.48 12.30 -4.40
N LEU A 16 4.10 11.41 -3.64
CA LEU A 16 4.52 10.09 -4.13
C LEU A 16 3.32 9.25 -4.58
N HIS A 17 2.26 9.19 -3.77
CA HIS A 17 1.04 8.47 -4.10
C HIS A 17 0.41 9.00 -5.39
N THR A 18 0.33 10.31 -5.54
CA THR A 18 -0.22 10.94 -6.75
C THR A 18 0.58 10.56 -8.00
N ARG A 19 1.91 10.60 -7.94
CA ARG A 19 2.77 10.18 -9.05
C ARG A 19 2.61 8.68 -9.36
N ALA A 20 2.55 7.85 -8.34
CA ALA A 20 2.44 6.40 -8.52
C ALA A 20 1.11 6.02 -9.19
N ARG A 21 -0.01 6.54 -8.72
CA ARG A 21 -1.33 6.19 -9.29
C ARG A 21 -1.54 6.75 -10.70
N ALA A 22 -0.91 7.85 -11.05
CA ALA A 22 -0.96 8.38 -12.41
C ALA A 22 -0.43 7.36 -13.44
N THR A 23 0.46 6.48 -13.05
CA THR A 23 1.03 5.46 -13.95
C THR A 23 0.00 4.45 -14.44
N TYR A 24 -1.06 4.18 -13.69
CA TYR A 24 -2.09 3.22 -14.09
C TYR A 24 -3.47 3.86 -14.37
N TYR A 25 -3.70 5.10 -13.94
CA TYR A 25 -4.96 5.81 -14.23
C TYR A 25 -4.91 6.67 -15.48
N ARG A 26 -3.73 7.14 -15.89
CA ARG A 26 -3.59 8.01 -17.06
C ARG A 26 -4.16 7.34 -18.32
N GLY A 27 -5.07 8.05 -19.00
CA GLY A 27 -5.75 7.54 -20.18
C GLY A 27 -6.91 6.58 -19.90
N ARG A 28 -7.24 6.28 -18.63
CA ARG A 28 -8.30 5.36 -18.24
C ARG A 28 -9.41 6.00 -17.44
N VAL A 29 -9.07 7.01 -16.63
CA VAL A 29 -10.02 7.81 -15.84
C VAL A 29 -9.74 9.28 -16.08
N PRO A 30 -10.71 10.19 -15.83
CA PRO A 30 -10.49 11.63 -15.95
C PRO A 30 -9.34 12.08 -15.03
N GLU A 31 -8.54 13.02 -15.52
CA GLU A 31 -7.35 13.51 -14.79
C GLU A 31 -7.70 14.06 -13.41
N GLU A 32 -8.80 14.78 -13.29
CA GLU A 32 -9.28 15.34 -12.02
C GLU A 32 -9.62 14.29 -10.95
N ALA A 33 -9.78 13.02 -11.34
CA ALA A 33 -10.02 11.92 -10.41
C ALA A 33 -8.75 11.42 -9.72
N TYR A 34 -7.57 11.74 -10.26
CA TYR A 34 -6.31 11.27 -9.69
C TYR A 34 -5.21 12.34 -9.61
N ALA A 35 -5.42 13.52 -10.15
CA ALA A 35 -4.43 14.61 -10.18
C ALA A 35 -5.06 15.96 -9.92
N GLY A 36 -4.23 16.97 -9.72
CA GLY A 36 -4.64 18.34 -9.44
C GLY A 36 -4.62 18.66 -7.93
N ASP A 37 -4.70 19.96 -7.62
CA ASP A 37 -4.53 20.45 -6.25
C ASP A 37 -5.60 19.92 -5.29
N ALA A 38 -6.85 19.86 -5.73
CA ALA A 38 -7.96 19.37 -4.91
C ALA A 38 -7.78 17.88 -4.58
N GLU A 39 -7.35 17.08 -5.54
CA GLU A 39 -7.10 15.65 -5.32
C GLU A 39 -5.86 15.43 -4.44
N LEU A 40 -4.82 16.21 -4.62
CA LEU A 40 -3.64 16.18 -3.76
C LEU A 40 -4.01 16.47 -2.30
N ALA A 41 -4.85 17.48 -2.07
CA ALA A 41 -5.33 17.82 -0.73
C ALA A 41 -6.14 16.68 -0.09
N ARG A 42 -7.04 16.05 -0.85
CA ARG A 42 -7.81 14.88 -0.39
C ARG A 42 -6.91 13.68 -0.06
N THR A 43 -5.93 13.44 -0.90
CA THR A 43 -4.94 12.37 -0.70
C THR A 43 -4.13 12.61 0.56
N ARG A 44 -3.65 13.83 0.78
CA ARG A 44 -2.93 14.21 2.00
C ARG A 44 -3.79 14.02 3.24
N GLU A 45 -5.04 14.43 3.20
CA GLU A 45 -5.96 14.26 4.33
C GLU A 45 -6.22 12.78 4.66
N GLY A 46 -6.40 11.94 3.65
CA GLY A 46 -6.51 10.49 3.83
C GLY A 46 -5.29 9.88 4.52
N TRP A 47 -4.09 10.27 4.12
CA TRP A 47 -2.85 9.84 4.75
C TRP A 47 -2.71 10.38 6.17
N SER A 48 -3.14 11.62 6.43
CA SER A 48 -3.15 12.20 7.77
C SER A 48 -3.99 11.35 8.73
N ARG A 49 -5.17 10.93 8.29
CA ARG A 49 -6.02 10.01 9.08
C ARG A 49 -5.37 8.64 9.29
N ALA A 50 -4.72 8.08 8.27
CA ALA A 50 -4.04 6.81 8.38
C ALA A 50 -2.88 6.85 9.38
N VAL A 51 -2.06 7.89 9.33
CA VAL A 51 -0.95 8.09 10.29
C VAL A 51 -1.48 8.26 11.72
N ALA A 52 -2.55 9.02 11.91
CA ALA A 52 -3.15 9.22 13.22
C ALA A 52 -3.71 7.91 13.82
N ARG A 53 -4.28 7.02 12.99
CA ARG A 53 -4.83 5.74 13.44
C ARG A 53 -3.80 4.62 13.58
N ALA A 54 -2.61 4.80 13.04
CA ALA A 54 -1.60 3.74 12.95
C ALA A 54 -1.21 3.17 14.32
N ALA A 55 -1.28 3.96 15.38
CA ALA A 55 -0.97 3.52 16.74
C ALA A 55 -2.02 2.56 17.32
N ASP A 56 -3.26 2.60 16.84
CA ASP A 56 -4.39 1.85 17.40
C ASP A 56 -4.67 0.55 16.62
N ASP A 57 -4.82 0.63 15.29
CA ASP A 57 -5.35 -0.48 14.50
C ASP A 57 -4.64 -0.73 13.17
N GLY A 58 -3.45 -0.16 12.97
CA GLY A 58 -2.78 -0.31 11.70
C GLY A 58 -1.31 0.07 11.71
N GLY A 59 -0.82 0.45 10.55
CA GLY A 59 0.55 0.92 10.36
C GLY A 59 0.70 1.71 9.08
N VAL A 60 1.61 2.67 9.09
CA VAL A 60 2.08 3.37 7.91
C VAL A 60 3.60 3.33 7.92
N LEU A 61 4.18 2.75 6.87
CA LEU A 61 5.61 2.55 6.73
C LEU A 61 6.12 3.31 5.51
N CYS A 62 7.26 3.97 5.67
CA CYS A 62 7.95 4.68 4.60
C CYS A 62 9.25 3.98 4.25
N ALA A 63 9.56 3.94 2.97
CA ALA A 63 10.90 3.62 2.49
C ALA A 63 11.62 4.94 2.21
N GLU A 64 12.82 5.08 2.73
CA GLU A 64 13.64 6.26 2.61
C GLU A 64 15.02 5.91 2.06
N GLN A 65 15.49 6.72 1.12
CA GLN A 65 16.85 6.62 0.57
C GLN A 65 17.39 8.03 0.38
N ASP A 66 18.60 8.29 0.91
CA ASP A 66 19.29 9.59 0.80
C ASP A 66 18.42 10.78 1.24
N GLY A 67 17.62 10.59 2.29
CA GLY A 67 16.76 11.62 2.86
C GLY A 67 15.44 11.85 2.11
N ALA A 68 15.16 11.09 1.05
CA ALA A 68 13.93 11.20 0.27
C ALA A 68 13.07 9.95 0.39
N LEU A 69 11.75 10.11 0.42
CA LEU A 69 10.83 8.98 0.39
C LEU A 69 10.78 8.34 -0.99
N THR A 70 10.97 7.04 -1.03
CA THR A 70 10.94 6.24 -2.26
C THR A 70 9.73 5.31 -2.34
N GLY A 71 9.03 5.11 -1.22
CA GLY A 71 7.85 4.28 -1.16
C GLY A 71 7.08 4.45 0.15
N VAL A 72 5.85 3.98 0.15
CA VAL A 72 4.97 4.03 1.31
C VAL A 72 4.01 2.85 1.29
N ALA A 73 3.70 2.30 2.44
CA ALA A 73 2.70 1.26 2.63
C ALA A 73 1.81 1.60 3.83
N ALA A 74 0.55 1.24 3.73
CA ALA A 74 -0.38 1.36 4.84
C ALA A 74 -1.25 0.11 4.95
N PHE A 75 -1.51 -0.31 6.18
CA PHE A 75 -2.43 -1.40 6.48
C PHE A 75 -3.28 -1.07 7.69
N ARG A 76 -4.40 -1.76 7.81
CA ARG A 76 -5.39 -1.52 8.85
C ARG A 76 -6.09 -2.81 9.22
N THR A 77 -6.37 -2.99 10.51
CA THR A 77 -7.23 -4.05 11.02
C THR A 77 -8.54 -3.43 11.53
N ALA A 78 -9.66 -3.91 11.02
CA ALA A 78 -10.98 -3.48 11.44
C ALA A 78 -11.91 -4.69 11.44
N ALA A 79 -12.69 -4.85 12.52
CA ALA A 79 -13.61 -5.99 12.71
C ALA A 79 -12.91 -7.35 12.51
N GLY A 80 -11.67 -7.48 12.95
CA GLY A 80 -10.90 -8.73 12.85
C GLY A 80 -10.31 -9.01 11.47
N GLU A 81 -10.48 -8.09 10.49
CA GLU A 81 -9.94 -8.24 9.15
C GLU A 81 -8.81 -7.24 8.92
N THR A 82 -7.67 -7.74 8.46
CA THR A 82 -6.52 -6.91 8.11
C THR A 82 -6.49 -6.69 6.59
N THR A 83 -6.35 -5.43 6.21
CA THR A 83 -6.27 -5.00 4.81
C THR A 83 -4.97 -4.24 4.57
N LEU A 84 -4.24 -4.61 3.52
CA LEU A 84 -3.19 -3.76 2.96
C LEU A 84 -3.90 -2.70 2.12
N THR A 85 -4.00 -1.48 2.64
CA THR A 85 -4.80 -0.42 2.03
C THR A 85 -4.04 0.34 0.96
N GLN A 86 -2.71 0.46 1.11
CA GLN A 86 -1.86 1.21 0.18
C GLN A 86 -0.47 0.57 0.11
N LEU A 87 0.08 0.51 -1.09
CA LEU A 87 1.49 0.21 -1.33
C LEU A 87 1.91 0.93 -2.62
N HIS A 88 2.74 1.94 -2.49
CA HIS A 88 3.20 2.74 -3.61
C HIS A 88 4.71 2.91 -3.57
N VAL A 89 5.34 2.82 -4.74
CA VAL A 89 6.76 3.10 -4.94
C VAL A 89 6.88 4.22 -5.96
N ASP A 90 7.74 5.19 -5.68
CA ASP A 90 8.04 6.25 -6.63
C ASP A 90 8.46 5.62 -7.97
N PRO A 91 7.83 5.99 -9.09
CA PRO A 91 8.17 5.41 -10.39
C PRO A 91 9.66 5.49 -10.75
N ASP A 92 10.35 6.53 -10.31
CA ASP A 92 11.79 6.69 -10.53
C ASP A 92 12.65 5.69 -9.74
N HIS A 93 12.04 5.01 -8.77
CA HIS A 93 12.70 4.02 -7.91
C HIS A 93 12.20 2.59 -8.14
N TRP A 94 11.50 2.35 -9.23
CA TRP A 94 11.05 1.00 -9.58
C TRP A 94 12.22 0.06 -9.87
N ARG A 95 12.00 -1.24 -9.63
CA ARG A 95 12.96 -2.33 -9.87
C ARG A 95 14.23 -2.25 -9.04
N ARG A 96 14.14 -1.62 -7.86
CA ARG A 96 15.24 -1.50 -6.90
C ARG A 96 14.98 -2.25 -5.59
N GLY A 97 13.92 -3.07 -5.54
CA GLY A 97 13.55 -3.83 -4.35
C GLY A 97 12.79 -3.05 -3.29
N THR A 98 12.43 -1.79 -3.54
CA THR A 98 11.72 -0.94 -2.56
C THR A 98 10.36 -1.54 -2.18
N GLY A 99 9.57 -1.94 -3.16
CA GLY A 99 8.26 -2.58 -2.94
C GLY A 99 8.38 -3.87 -2.14
N ALA A 100 9.34 -4.72 -2.48
CA ALA A 100 9.60 -5.97 -1.77
C ALA A 100 10.03 -5.71 -0.31
N ALA A 101 10.85 -4.69 -0.06
CA ALA A 101 11.28 -4.31 1.29
C ALA A 101 10.11 -3.79 2.14
N LEU A 102 9.25 -2.95 1.57
CA LEU A 102 8.03 -2.48 2.24
C LEU A 102 7.08 -3.65 2.55
N HIS A 103 6.88 -4.53 1.59
CA HIS A 103 6.04 -5.72 1.78
C HIS A 103 6.59 -6.62 2.89
N ALA A 104 7.89 -6.87 2.90
CA ALA A 104 8.53 -7.66 3.95
C ALA A 104 8.34 -7.04 5.34
N ALA A 105 8.45 -5.73 5.46
CA ALA A 105 8.23 -5.01 6.72
C ALA A 105 6.76 -5.10 7.17
N CYS A 106 5.81 -5.00 6.27
CA CYS A 106 4.39 -5.24 6.56
C CYS A 106 4.17 -6.68 7.06
N LEU A 107 4.76 -7.65 6.36
CA LEU A 107 4.64 -9.06 6.71
C LEU A 107 5.17 -9.34 8.13
N ASP A 108 6.31 -8.75 8.49
CA ASP A 108 6.86 -8.86 9.85
C ASP A 108 5.93 -8.25 10.89
N ALA A 109 5.34 -7.09 10.60
CA ALA A 109 4.37 -6.46 11.49
C ALA A 109 3.12 -7.34 11.69
N TRP A 110 2.60 -7.92 10.61
CA TRP A 110 1.44 -8.82 10.68
C TRP A 110 1.75 -10.08 11.47
N ARG A 111 2.91 -10.69 11.27
CA ARG A 111 3.36 -11.85 12.05
C ARG A 111 3.44 -11.55 13.54
N ARG A 112 4.06 -10.45 13.92
CA ARG A 112 4.14 -10.01 15.32
C ARG A 112 2.77 -9.76 15.94
N ALA A 113 1.81 -9.28 15.16
CA ALA A 113 0.45 -9.04 15.60
C ALA A 113 -0.43 -10.31 15.58
N GLY A 114 0.08 -11.46 15.17
CA GLY A 114 -0.67 -12.70 15.08
C GLY A 114 -1.68 -12.75 13.93
N VAL A 115 -1.55 -11.88 12.95
CA VAL A 115 -2.41 -11.85 11.76
C VAL A 115 -2.14 -13.09 10.91
N ARG A 116 -3.21 -13.79 10.49
CA ARG A 116 -3.12 -15.02 9.70
C ARG A 116 -3.48 -14.84 8.25
N ARG A 117 -4.22 -13.78 7.95
CA ARG A 117 -4.74 -13.54 6.60
C ARG A 117 -4.90 -12.05 6.37
N VAL A 118 -4.48 -11.59 5.21
CA VAL A 118 -4.57 -10.19 4.80
C VAL A 118 -5.23 -10.12 3.42
N ARG A 119 -6.07 -9.11 3.23
CA ARG A 119 -6.66 -8.82 1.93
C ARG A 119 -6.14 -7.51 1.37
N LEU A 120 -6.27 -7.35 0.05
CA LEU A 120 -6.11 -6.07 -0.63
C LEU A 120 -7.05 -5.99 -1.82
N GLU A 121 -7.29 -4.78 -2.28
CA GLU A 121 -7.94 -4.52 -3.57
C GLU A 121 -6.94 -3.85 -4.50
N VAL A 122 -6.84 -4.35 -5.73
CA VAL A 122 -5.96 -3.80 -6.77
C VAL A 122 -6.76 -3.46 -8.01
N TYR A 123 -6.46 -2.30 -8.61
CA TYR A 123 -7.09 -1.87 -9.84
C TYR A 123 -6.84 -2.90 -10.95
N ALA A 124 -7.92 -3.32 -11.63
CA ALA A 124 -7.87 -4.42 -12.60
C ALA A 124 -6.92 -4.17 -13.78
N HIS A 125 -6.68 -2.91 -14.12
CA HIS A 125 -5.73 -2.51 -15.18
C HIS A 125 -4.31 -2.26 -14.66
N ASN A 126 -4.07 -2.33 -13.37
CA ASN A 126 -2.72 -2.22 -12.81
C ASN A 126 -2.03 -3.58 -12.84
N LEU A 127 -1.64 -4.01 -14.04
CA LEU A 127 -1.01 -5.31 -14.27
C LEU A 127 0.34 -5.45 -13.57
N ARG A 128 1.06 -4.34 -13.44
CA ARG A 128 2.35 -4.29 -12.74
C ARG A 128 2.20 -4.64 -11.25
N ALA A 129 1.23 -4.04 -10.57
CA ALA A 129 0.96 -4.35 -9.17
C ALA A 129 0.48 -5.79 -9.01
N GLN A 130 -0.39 -6.27 -9.89
CA GLN A 130 -0.85 -7.67 -9.85
C GLN A 130 0.31 -8.66 -9.98
N ALA A 131 1.25 -8.41 -10.88
CA ALA A 131 2.44 -9.24 -11.04
C ALA A 131 3.32 -9.22 -9.77
N PHE A 132 3.50 -8.04 -9.18
CA PHE A 132 4.21 -7.88 -7.91
C PHE A 132 3.56 -8.70 -6.79
N TYR A 133 2.26 -8.56 -6.60
CA TYR A 133 1.54 -9.29 -5.55
C TYR A 133 1.57 -10.80 -5.78
N ALA A 134 1.40 -11.25 -7.01
CA ALA A 134 1.51 -12.68 -7.35
C ALA A 134 2.89 -13.24 -6.97
N ALA A 135 3.96 -12.49 -7.24
CA ALA A 135 5.33 -12.87 -6.88
C ALA A 135 5.54 -12.94 -5.36
N GLN A 136 4.77 -12.17 -4.58
CA GLN A 136 4.81 -12.20 -3.11
C GLN A 136 3.89 -13.26 -2.50
N GLY A 137 3.17 -14.02 -3.30
CA GLY A 137 2.32 -15.11 -2.82
C GLY A 137 0.83 -14.76 -2.66
N TRP A 138 0.43 -13.55 -3.06
CA TRP A 138 -0.99 -13.18 -3.06
C TRP A 138 -1.75 -13.94 -4.13
N ARG A 139 -2.99 -14.30 -3.83
CA ARG A 139 -3.87 -15.05 -4.74
C ARG A 139 -5.19 -14.34 -4.92
N ALA A 140 -5.72 -14.39 -6.15
CA ALA A 140 -7.03 -13.85 -6.45
C ALA A 140 -8.11 -14.63 -5.69
N ASP A 141 -9.16 -13.90 -5.30
CA ASP A 141 -10.35 -14.51 -4.71
C ASP A 141 -11.14 -15.25 -5.79
N LEU A 142 -11.08 -16.59 -5.75
CA LEU A 142 -11.78 -17.45 -6.69
C LEU A 142 -13.32 -17.42 -6.55
N ALA A 143 -13.84 -16.89 -5.43
CA ALA A 143 -15.28 -16.69 -5.25
C ALA A 143 -15.84 -15.55 -6.11
N GLY A 144 -14.99 -14.91 -6.93
CA GLY A 144 -15.42 -14.00 -7.99
C GLY A 144 -15.86 -12.63 -7.51
N THR A 145 -15.46 -12.20 -6.34
CA THR A 145 -15.78 -10.86 -5.85
C THR A 145 -14.87 -9.84 -6.49
N ARG A 146 -15.31 -9.35 -7.64
CA ARG A 146 -14.80 -8.15 -8.26
C ARG A 146 -15.62 -6.97 -7.74
N SER A 147 -15.01 -6.10 -6.97
CA SER A 147 -15.65 -4.86 -6.53
C SER A 147 -15.43 -3.79 -7.60
N GLY A 148 -16.40 -3.65 -8.54
CA GLY A 148 -16.29 -2.67 -9.63
C GLY A 148 -15.06 -2.90 -10.49
N SER A 149 -14.14 -1.92 -10.51
CA SER A 149 -12.90 -1.94 -11.28
C SER A 149 -11.71 -2.59 -10.55
N HIS A 150 -11.93 -3.16 -9.36
CA HIS A 150 -10.87 -3.71 -8.51
C HIS A 150 -11.01 -5.22 -8.32
N LEU A 151 -9.86 -5.89 -8.24
CA LEU A 151 -9.75 -7.30 -7.90
C LEU A 151 -9.37 -7.42 -6.42
N THR A 152 -9.96 -8.38 -5.72
CA THR A 152 -9.59 -8.72 -4.35
C THR A 152 -8.54 -9.82 -4.36
N LEU A 153 -7.43 -9.58 -3.66
CA LEU A 153 -6.38 -10.57 -3.45
C LEU A 153 -6.26 -10.91 -1.96
N TRP A 154 -5.79 -12.11 -1.68
CA TRP A 154 -5.58 -12.62 -0.33
C TRP A 154 -4.17 -13.16 -0.15
N LEU A 155 -3.61 -12.93 1.04
CA LEU A 155 -2.34 -13.50 1.47
C LEU A 155 -2.55 -14.28 2.77
N SER A 156 -2.07 -15.52 2.81
CA SER A 156 -1.93 -16.26 4.05
C SER A 156 -0.60 -15.91 4.70
N VAL A 157 -0.64 -15.54 5.97
CA VAL A 157 0.55 -15.15 6.74
C VAL A 157 0.97 -16.32 7.60
N ALA A 158 2.13 -16.91 7.31
CA ALA A 158 2.70 -17.96 8.14
C ALA A 158 3.10 -17.39 9.51
N PRO A 159 2.88 -18.12 10.63
CA PRO A 159 3.38 -17.71 11.94
C PRO A 159 4.91 -17.61 11.91
N GLU A 160 5.46 -16.80 12.82
CA GLU A 160 6.90 -16.86 13.07
C GLU A 160 7.24 -18.31 13.46
N SER A 161 8.30 -18.84 12.84
CA SER A 161 8.83 -20.14 13.24
C SER A 161 9.35 -19.99 14.66
N GLY A 162 8.61 -20.52 15.62
CA GLY A 162 9.10 -20.58 17.00
C GLY A 162 10.37 -21.43 17.03
N GLU A 163 11.45 -20.86 17.54
CA GLU A 163 12.58 -21.64 18.03
C GLU A 163 12.17 -22.41 19.28
#